data_d86ad16329de531d6c7830f5ab51dc28
#
_entry.id   d86ad16329de531d6c7830f5ab51dc28
#
_cell.length_a   1.000
_cell.length_b   1.000
_cell.length_c   1.000
_cell.angle_alpha   90.00
_cell.angle_beta   90.00
_cell.angle_gamma   90.00
#
_symmetry.space_group_name_H-M   'P 1'
#
loop_
_entity.id
_entity.type
_entity.pdbx_description
1 polymer ?
#
loop_
_entity_poly.entity_id
_entity_poly.type
_entity_poly.pdbx_seq_one_letter_code
_entity_poly.pdbx_strand_id
1 'polypeptide(L)'
;VHQMSNELKSSITSIEQVDNNHFFMGTDKGLRYVKLENETLQIVPLEPLDKIQAQISSLYFHQESQRLFIGTFEKGVFAYDIRQQRIIHSNTDLSDVNIARIKPLNQTELLIATEGMGIHKINMNSCISEPYIVSSYKSHNEMNSNNINDIYIDEEKRIWIANYPEGITII
;
A
#
# COMPACT_ATOMS: atom_id res chain seq x y z
N VAL A 1 22.60 18.56 -2.76
CA VAL A 1 21.18 18.80 -3.10
C VAL A 1 21.04 18.41 -4.55
N HIS A 2 20.40 17.25 -4.81
CA HIS A 2 20.22 16.74 -6.16
C HIS A 2 19.07 17.48 -6.85
N GLN A 3 19.27 17.84 -8.12
CA GLN A 3 18.29 18.54 -8.92
C GLN A 3 17.26 17.55 -9.42
N MET A 4 16.06 17.56 -8.85
CA MET A 4 14.93 16.77 -9.35
C MET A 4 14.48 17.30 -10.71
N SER A 5 14.19 16.41 -11.66
CA SER A 5 13.54 16.80 -12.90
C SER A 5 12.20 17.49 -12.61
N ASN A 6 11.79 18.43 -13.45
CA ASN A 6 10.51 19.15 -13.28
C ASN A 6 9.27 18.24 -13.25
N GLU A 7 9.42 17.01 -13.74
CA GLU A 7 8.36 15.99 -13.80
C GLU A 7 8.08 15.32 -12.44
N LEU A 8 9.00 15.43 -11.47
CA LEU A 8 8.82 14.96 -10.10
C LEU A 8 8.27 16.03 -9.15
N LYS A 9 7.79 17.15 -9.67
CA LYS A 9 7.10 18.21 -8.89
C LYS A 9 5.69 17.77 -8.50
N SER A 10 5.60 16.73 -7.70
CA SER A 10 4.38 16.21 -7.06
C SER A 10 4.68 15.94 -5.60
N SER A 11 3.66 15.96 -4.76
CA SER A 11 3.82 15.51 -3.38
C SER A 11 4.10 14.02 -3.36
N ILE A 12 5.27 13.64 -2.85
CA ILE A 12 5.62 12.22 -2.67
C ILE A 12 4.98 11.72 -1.38
N THR A 13 4.16 10.70 -1.47
CA THR A 13 3.40 10.13 -0.37
C THR A 13 4.00 8.83 0.16
N SER A 14 4.66 8.07 -0.70
CA SER A 14 5.31 6.81 -0.34
C SER A 14 6.45 6.49 -1.30
N ILE A 15 7.44 5.73 -0.82
CA ILE A 15 8.57 5.25 -1.61
C ILE A 15 8.77 3.79 -1.30
N GLU A 16 8.98 2.98 -2.32
CA GLU A 16 9.25 1.55 -2.20
C GLU A 16 10.42 1.16 -3.11
N GLN A 17 11.41 0.49 -2.56
CA GLN A 17 12.60 0.07 -3.28
C GLN A 17 12.37 -1.26 -3.99
N VAL A 18 12.75 -1.33 -5.26
CA VAL A 18 12.71 -2.56 -6.07
C VAL A 18 14.06 -3.26 -6.06
N ASP A 19 15.10 -2.50 -6.35
CA ASP A 19 16.50 -2.93 -6.34
C ASP A 19 17.42 -1.75 -5.98
N ASN A 20 18.74 -1.92 -6.12
CA ASN A 20 19.70 -0.89 -5.73
C ASN A 20 19.47 0.48 -6.39
N ASN A 21 18.89 0.51 -7.59
CA ASN A 21 18.76 1.72 -8.39
C ASN A 21 17.32 2.05 -8.79
N HIS A 22 16.37 1.15 -8.58
CA HIS A 22 15.00 1.35 -9.00
C HIS A 22 14.04 1.46 -7.82
N PHE A 23 13.10 2.41 -7.93
CA PHE A 23 12.13 2.72 -6.89
C PHE A 23 10.76 3.00 -7.50
N PHE A 24 9.73 2.61 -6.79
CA PHE A 24 8.39 3.14 -6.99
C PHE A 24 8.16 4.32 -6.06
N MET A 25 7.59 5.39 -6.59
CA MET A 25 7.21 6.58 -5.84
C MET A 25 5.72 6.82 -6.00
N GLY A 26 4.99 6.73 -4.88
CA GLY A 26 3.61 7.14 -4.80
C GLY A 26 3.51 8.66 -4.72
N THR A 27 2.59 9.24 -5.46
CA THR A 27 2.36 10.68 -5.48
C THR A 27 0.88 11.01 -5.33
N ASP A 28 0.57 12.28 -5.12
CA ASP A 28 -0.79 12.83 -5.15
C ASP A 28 -1.49 12.69 -6.52
N LYS A 29 -0.72 12.36 -7.58
CA LYS A 29 -1.19 12.26 -8.98
C LYS A 29 -0.99 10.88 -9.60
N GLY A 30 -0.72 9.86 -8.79
CA GLY A 30 -0.49 8.51 -9.25
C GLY A 30 0.91 7.98 -8.95
N LEU A 31 1.27 6.89 -9.59
CA LEU A 31 2.51 6.17 -9.37
C LEU A 31 3.59 6.59 -10.37
N ARG A 32 4.85 6.63 -9.91
CA ARG A 32 6.02 6.83 -10.75
C ARG A 32 7.01 5.70 -10.51
N TYR A 33 7.61 5.20 -11.58
CA TYR A 33 8.74 4.31 -11.52
C TYR A 33 10.00 5.10 -11.88
N VAL A 34 11.00 5.06 -11.02
CA VAL A 34 12.19 5.89 -11.16
C VAL A 34 13.47 5.08 -11.05
N LYS A 35 14.48 5.48 -11.79
CA LYS A 35 15.83 4.96 -11.73
C LYS A 35 16.77 6.01 -11.17
N LEU A 36 17.61 5.64 -10.22
CA LEU A 36 18.71 6.45 -9.74
C LEU A 36 19.97 6.11 -10.55
N GLU A 37 20.48 7.07 -11.31
CA GLU A 37 21.69 6.91 -12.11
C GLU A 37 22.56 8.17 -11.99
N ASN A 38 23.83 8.01 -11.63
CA ASN A 38 24.76 9.12 -11.42
C ASN A 38 24.18 10.23 -10.52
N GLU A 39 23.58 9.83 -9.40
CA GLU A 39 22.93 10.73 -8.44
C GLU A 39 21.74 11.54 -9.01
N THR A 40 21.23 11.14 -10.16
CA THR A 40 20.06 11.77 -10.81
C THR A 40 18.90 10.79 -10.88
N LEU A 41 17.71 11.24 -10.52
CA LEU A 41 16.49 10.47 -10.68
C LEU A 41 15.91 10.67 -12.09
N GLN A 42 15.66 9.57 -12.77
CA GLN A 42 15.03 9.51 -14.08
C GLN A 42 13.69 8.78 -13.97
N ILE A 43 12.61 9.34 -14.53
CA ILE A 43 11.35 8.64 -14.64
C ILE A 43 11.49 7.61 -15.77
N VAL A 44 11.16 6.36 -15.43
CA VAL A 44 11.07 5.26 -16.38
C VAL A 44 9.62 5.02 -16.71
N PRO A 45 9.19 5.22 -17.97
CA PRO A 45 7.83 4.92 -18.37
C PRO A 45 7.51 3.44 -18.13
N LEU A 46 6.39 3.16 -17.50
CA LEU A 46 5.97 1.80 -17.21
C LEU A 46 4.45 1.68 -17.41
N GLU A 47 4.05 1.28 -18.61
CA GLU A 47 2.66 0.93 -18.85
C GLU A 47 2.32 -0.39 -18.13
N PRO A 48 1.16 -0.55 -17.57
CA PRO A 48 -0.03 0.32 -17.58
C PRO A 48 -0.21 1.15 -16.29
N LEU A 49 0.86 1.45 -15.53
CA LEU A 49 0.77 2.18 -14.25
C LEU A 49 0.21 3.60 -14.41
N ASP A 50 0.36 4.20 -15.57
CA ASP A 50 -0.23 5.51 -15.90
C ASP A 50 -1.78 5.50 -15.82
N LYS A 51 -2.39 4.31 -15.82
CA LYS A 51 -3.84 4.14 -15.66
C LYS A 51 -4.30 4.27 -14.21
N ILE A 52 -3.38 4.19 -13.23
CA ILE A 52 -3.71 4.41 -11.82
C ILE A 52 -3.71 5.92 -11.55
N GLN A 53 -4.80 6.58 -11.94
CA GLN A 53 -5.02 8.00 -11.68
C GLN A 53 -5.70 8.18 -10.33
N ALA A 54 -4.95 8.02 -9.25
CA ALA A 54 -5.40 8.18 -7.88
C ALA A 54 -4.22 8.65 -7.02
N GLN A 55 -4.48 9.34 -5.93
CA GLN A 55 -3.47 9.59 -4.92
C GLN A 55 -3.03 8.24 -4.34
N ILE A 56 -1.72 7.99 -4.35
CA ILE A 56 -1.13 6.79 -3.77
C ILE A 56 -0.90 7.06 -2.28
N SER A 57 -1.38 6.18 -1.42
CA SER A 57 -1.24 6.31 0.03
C SER A 57 -0.15 5.40 0.60
N SER A 58 0.00 4.21 0.04
CA SER A 58 0.95 3.23 0.55
C SER A 58 1.43 2.29 -0.56
N LEU A 59 2.68 1.86 -0.47
CA LEU A 59 3.29 0.90 -1.40
C LEU A 59 3.91 -0.25 -0.62
N TYR A 60 3.91 -1.43 -1.20
CA TYR A 60 4.68 -2.58 -0.74
C TYR A 60 5.10 -3.45 -1.92
N PHE A 61 6.40 -3.68 -2.08
CA PHE A 61 6.96 -4.53 -3.11
C PHE A 61 7.35 -5.90 -2.56
N HIS A 62 6.72 -6.94 -3.06
CA HIS A 62 7.03 -8.32 -2.70
C HIS A 62 8.07 -8.90 -3.66
N GLN A 63 9.31 -9.01 -3.18
CA GLN A 63 10.48 -9.38 -3.97
C GLN A 63 10.35 -10.77 -4.64
N GLU A 64 9.85 -11.77 -3.91
CA GLU A 64 9.78 -13.15 -4.45
C GLU A 64 8.79 -13.28 -5.60
N SER A 65 7.61 -12.71 -5.47
CA SER A 65 6.58 -12.74 -6.52
C SER A 65 6.77 -11.65 -7.58
N GLN A 66 7.65 -10.67 -7.35
CA GLN A 66 7.84 -9.48 -8.20
C GLN A 66 6.54 -8.71 -8.41
N ARG A 67 5.78 -8.55 -7.32
CA ARG A 67 4.51 -7.81 -7.31
C ARG A 67 4.58 -6.58 -6.44
N LEU A 68 4.07 -5.48 -6.97
CA LEU A 68 3.85 -4.25 -6.24
C LEU A 68 2.38 -4.15 -5.83
N PHE A 69 2.15 -4.01 -4.52
CA PHE A 69 0.83 -3.70 -3.96
C PHE A 69 0.73 -2.20 -3.73
N ILE A 70 -0.36 -1.62 -4.20
CA ILE A 70 -0.55 -0.18 -4.32
C ILE A 70 -1.84 0.19 -3.61
N GLY A 71 -1.72 0.86 -2.48
CA GLY A 71 -2.86 1.46 -1.77
C GLY A 71 -3.14 2.86 -2.29
N THR A 72 -4.40 3.16 -2.48
CA THR A 72 -4.86 4.43 -3.03
C THR A 72 -5.88 5.10 -2.14
N PHE A 73 -6.06 6.39 -2.36
CA PHE A 73 -7.19 7.14 -1.86
C PHE A 73 -8.37 6.96 -2.82
N GLU A 74 -9.53 6.54 -2.31
CA GLU A 74 -10.81 6.35 -3.03
C GLU A 74 -10.86 5.25 -4.12
N LYS A 75 -9.76 4.51 -4.38
CA LYS A 75 -9.76 3.44 -5.40
C LYS A 75 -9.24 2.10 -4.90
N GLY A 76 -9.13 1.95 -3.58
CA GLY A 76 -8.75 0.69 -2.95
C GLY A 76 -7.32 0.24 -3.24
N VAL A 77 -7.13 -1.07 -3.40
CA VAL A 77 -5.83 -1.71 -3.59
C VAL A 77 -5.70 -2.25 -5.00
N PHE A 78 -4.54 -1.99 -5.61
CA PHE A 78 -4.11 -2.62 -6.86
C PHE A 78 -2.91 -3.51 -6.60
N ALA A 79 -2.77 -4.56 -7.40
CA ALA A 79 -1.56 -5.34 -7.51
C ALA A 79 -1.01 -5.22 -8.94
N TYR A 80 0.27 -4.94 -9.07
CA TYR A 80 0.98 -4.88 -10.34
C TYR A 80 2.05 -5.96 -10.40
N ASP A 81 1.98 -6.83 -11.38
CA ASP A 81 2.98 -7.85 -11.66
C ASP A 81 4.03 -7.28 -12.62
N ILE A 82 5.26 -7.10 -12.12
CA ILE A 82 6.35 -6.51 -12.92
C ILE A 82 6.76 -7.44 -14.06
N ARG A 83 6.77 -8.77 -13.83
CA ARG A 83 7.18 -9.74 -14.86
C ARG A 83 6.21 -9.79 -16.02
N GLN A 84 4.92 -9.67 -15.72
CA GLN A 84 3.85 -9.74 -16.71
C GLN A 84 3.43 -8.36 -17.21
N GLN A 85 3.96 -7.29 -16.61
CA GLN A 85 3.65 -5.89 -16.91
C GLN A 85 2.14 -5.62 -16.94
N ARG A 86 1.42 -6.15 -15.94
CA ARG A 86 -0.04 -5.99 -15.87
C ARG A 86 -0.52 -5.67 -14.48
N ILE A 87 -1.60 -4.90 -14.41
CA ILE A 87 -2.35 -4.69 -13.18
C ILE A 87 -3.23 -5.91 -12.95
N ILE A 88 -3.10 -6.50 -11.78
CA ILE A 88 -4.01 -7.52 -11.26
C ILE A 88 -5.03 -6.78 -10.41
N HIS A 89 -6.29 -6.76 -10.84
CA HIS A 89 -7.36 -6.26 -9.99
C HIS A 89 -7.68 -7.35 -8.96
N SER A 90 -7.54 -7.03 -7.69
CA SER A 90 -8.10 -7.90 -6.66
C SER A 90 -9.63 -7.74 -6.72
N ASN A 91 -10.36 -8.84 -6.85
CA ASN A 91 -11.81 -8.89 -6.59
C ASN A 91 -12.01 -8.71 -5.08
N THR A 92 -11.95 -7.49 -4.62
CA THR A 92 -11.97 -7.23 -3.18
C THR A 92 -13.09 -6.27 -2.87
N ASP A 93 -13.68 -6.43 -1.71
CA ASP A 93 -14.59 -5.45 -1.10
C ASP A 93 -13.89 -4.11 -0.80
N LEU A 94 -12.62 -3.99 -1.20
CA LEU A 94 -11.77 -2.82 -1.02
C LEU A 94 -11.70 -1.91 -2.27
N SER A 95 -12.46 -2.16 -3.34
CA SER A 95 -12.64 -1.18 -4.40
C SER A 95 -13.35 0.05 -3.81
N ASP A 96 -12.93 1.24 -4.13
CA ASP A 96 -13.52 2.49 -3.62
C ASP A 96 -13.31 2.77 -2.12
N VAL A 97 -12.32 2.13 -1.49
CA VAL A 97 -11.95 2.32 -0.09
C VAL A 97 -10.65 3.09 0.02
N ASN A 98 -10.56 4.00 1.00
CA ASN A 98 -9.31 4.67 1.33
C ASN A 98 -8.37 3.70 2.04
N ILE A 99 -7.22 3.46 1.44
CA ILE A 99 -6.16 2.64 2.03
C ILE A 99 -5.20 3.54 2.80
N ALA A 100 -5.10 3.32 4.09
CA ALA A 100 -4.18 4.07 4.94
C ALA A 100 -2.77 3.47 4.89
N ARG A 101 -2.66 2.13 5.01
CA ARG A 101 -1.36 1.47 5.06
C ARG A 101 -1.40 0.03 4.55
N ILE A 102 -0.29 -0.39 3.92
CA ILE A 102 -0.02 -1.79 3.55
C ILE A 102 1.22 -2.25 4.30
N LYS A 103 1.15 -3.39 4.99
CA LYS A 103 2.27 -3.99 5.73
C LYS A 103 2.32 -5.50 5.54
N PRO A 104 3.50 -6.12 5.39
CA PRO A 104 3.60 -7.57 5.36
C PRO A 104 3.29 -8.15 6.75
N LEU A 105 2.35 -9.10 6.80
CA LEU A 105 2.07 -9.90 8.00
C LEU A 105 3.02 -11.10 8.08
N ASN A 106 3.23 -11.74 6.94
CA ASN A 106 4.14 -12.87 6.78
C ASN A 106 4.59 -12.98 5.31
N GLN A 107 5.20 -14.11 4.92
CA GLN A 107 5.72 -14.32 3.57
C GLN A 107 4.65 -14.39 2.47
N THR A 108 3.38 -14.58 2.82
CA THR A 108 2.29 -14.78 1.83
C THR A 108 1.13 -13.82 2.02
N GLU A 109 1.09 -13.06 3.10
CA GLU A 109 -0.06 -12.24 3.47
C GLU A 109 0.36 -10.82 3.84
N LEU A 110 -0.47 -9.87 3.41
CA LEU A 110 -0.39 -8.45 3.75
C LEU A 110 -1.57 -8.04 4.64
N LEU A 111 -1.31 -7.13 5.56
CA LEU A 111 -2.35 -6.35 6.23
C LEU A 111 -2.59 -5.06 5.48
N ILE A 112 -3.87 -4.76 5.30
CA ILE A 112 -4.37 -3.56 4.64
C ILE A 112 -5.19 -2.78 5.66
N ALA A 113 -4.64 -1.69 6.14
CA ALA A 113 -5.36 -0.75 6.99
C ALA A 113 -6.22 0.18 6.14
N THR A 114 -7.47 0.37 6.55
CA THR A 114 -8.44 1.17 5.81
C THR A 114 -9.05 2.28 6.67
N GLU A 115 -9.53 3.32 6.01
CA GLU A 115 -10.40 4.31 6.63
C GLU A 115 -11.86 3.84 6.56
N GLY A 116 -12.37 3.30 7.67
CA GLY A 116 -13.77 2.94 7.84
C GLY A 116 -14.13 1.46 7.72
N MET A 117 -13.24 0.60 7.19
CA MET A 117 -13.49 -0.83 7.07
C MET A 117 -12.57 -1.72 7.93
N GLY A 118 -11.79 -1.11 8.84
CA GLY A 118 -10.87 -1.84 9.71
C GLY A 118 -9.63 -2.35 8.97
N ILE A 119 -9.17 -3.54 9.34
CA ILE A 119 -8.00 -4.18 8.74
C ILE A 119 -8.44 -5.41 7.95
N HIS A 120 -7.99 -5.46 6.71
CA HIS A 120 -8.14 -6.60 5.82
C HIS A 120 -6.83 -7.34 5.64
N LYS A 121 -6.93 -8.59 5.23
CA LYS A 121 -5.79 -9.42 4.87
C LYS A 121 -5.85 -9.75 3.38
N ILE A 122 -4.75 -9.58 2.69
CA ILE A 122 -4.61 -9.98 1.28
C ILE A 122 -3.58 -11.09 1.17
N ASN A 123 -3.96 -12.18 0.52
CA ASN A 123 -3.01 -13.18 0.09
C ASN A 123 -2.26 -12.69 -1.15
N MET A 124 -0.92 -12.60 -1.08
CA MET A 124 -0.07 -12.02 -2.13
C MET A 124 -0.04 -12.84 -3.42
N ASN A 125 -0.38 -14.12 -3.37
CA ASN A 125 -0.38 -14.98 -4.54
C ASN A 125 -1.70 -14.92 -5.32
N SER A 126 -2.83 -15.05 -4.61
CA SER A 126 -4.17 -15.00 -5.20
C SER A 126 -4.69 -13.58 -5.41
N CYS A 127 -4.14 -12.60 -4.68
CA CYS A 127 -4.64 -11.23 -4.61
C CYS A 127 -6.10 -11.13 -4.12
N ILE A 128 -6.55 -12.11 -3.34
CA ILE A 128 -7.87 -12.10 -2.70
C ILE A 128 -7.73 -11.46 -1.32
N SER A 129 -8.62 -10.54 -1.00
CA SER A 129 -8.73 -9.95 0.34
C SER A 129 -9.87 -10.57 1.13
N GLU A 130 -9.74 -10.53 2.44
CA GLU A 130 -10.78 -10.89 3.39
C GLU A 130 -10.70 -9.95 4.62
N PRO A 131 -11.82 -9.65 5.29
CA PRO A 131 -11.79 -8.96 6.57
C PRO A 131 -10.97 -9.75 7.58
N TYR A 132 -10.08 -9.07 8.30
CA TYR A 132 -9.21 -9.71 9.29
C TYR A 132 -9.53 -9.21 10.71
N ILE A 133 -9.54 -7.90 10.88
CA ILE A 133 -9.87 -7.26 12.14
C ILE A 133 -10.85 -6.13 11.85
N VAL A 134 -12.08 -6.29 12.31
CA VAL A 134 -13.16 -5.31 12.09
C VAL A 134 -13.88 -5.07 13.41
N SER A 135 -14.04 -3.82 13.79
CA SER A 135 -14.88 -3.44 14.92
C SER A 135 -16.36 -3.72 14.60
N SER A 136 -17.04 -4.43 15.48
CA SER A 136 -18.49 -4.65 15.34
C SER A 136 -19.23 -4.20 16.59
N TYR A 137 -20.41 -3.61 16.40
CA TYR A 137 -21.27 -3.14 17.51
C TYR A 137 -21.75 -4.26 18.44
N LYS A 138 -21.58 -5.52 18.07
CA LYS A 138 -22.16 -6.68 18.79
C LYS A 138 -21.11 -7.60 19.43
N SER A 139 -19.83 -7.39 19.20
CA SER A 139 -18.78 -8.19 19.80
C SER A 139 -17.85 -7.30 20.59
N HIS A 140 -17.36 -7.79 21.74
CA HIS A 140 -16.24 -7.20 22.47
C HIS A 140 -14.97 -7.42 21.64
N ASN A 141 -14.92 -6.82 20.47
CA ASN A 141 -13.75 -6.91 19.60
C ASN A 141 -12.70 -5.93 20.09
N GLU A 142 -11.48 -6.35 19.90
CA GLU A 142 -10.26 -5.71 20.39
C GLU A 142 -9.98 -4.33 19.75
N MET A 143 -10.71 -3.96 18.68
CA MET A 143 -10.59 -2.66 18.02
C MET A 143 -11.69 -1.68 18.43
N ASN A 144 -11.28 -0.45 18.71
CA ASN A 144 -12.19 0.63 19.11
C ASN A 144 -12.83 1.35 17.90
N SER A 145 -12.20 1.30 16.74
CA SER A 145 -12.66 1.98 15.50
C SER A 145 -12.23 1.23 14.26
N ASN A 146 -13.01 1.35 13.18
CA ASN A 146 -12.66 0.87 11.84
C ASN A 146 -11.87 1.91 11.02
N ASN A 147 -11.68 3.12 11.55
CA ASN A 147 -10.84 4.14 10.93
C ASN A 147 -9.38 3.95 11.38
N ILE A 148 -8.56 3.41 10.51
CA ILE A 148 -7.17 3.08 10.81
C ILE A 148 -6.26 4.05 10.09
N ASN A 149 -5.39 4.72 10.84
CA ASN A 149 -4.39 5.65 10.29
C ASN A 149 -3.08 4.94 9.94
N ASP A 150 -2.64 4.01 10.80
CA ASP A 150 -1.39 3.27 10.59
C ASP A 150 -1.42 1.93 11.34
N ILE A 151 -0.55 1.02 10.90
CA ILE A 151 -0.31 -0.27 11.54
C ILE A 151 1.19 -0.54 11.61
N TYR A 152 1.62 -1.14 12.72
CA TYR A 152 2.98 -1.60 12.92
C TYR A 152 2.98 -3.02 13.48
N ILE A 153 3.87 -3.87 12.98
CA ILE A 153 4.05 -5.23 13.47
C ILE A 153 5.42 -5.29 14.13
N ASP A 154 5.44 -5.58 15.42
CA ASP A 154 6.68 -5.64 16.20
C ASP A 154 7.38 -7.01 16.08
N GLU A 155 8.54 -7.13 16.74
CA GLU A 155 9.35 -8.35 16.73
C GLU A 155 8.66 -9.55 17.39
N GLU A 156 7.77 -9.29 18.37
CA GLU A 156 6.94 -10.32 19.00
C GLU A 156 5.67 -10.65 18.22
N LYS A 157 5.53 -10.10 17.00
CA LYS A 157 4.37 -10.30 16.10
C LYS A 157 3.07 -9.67 16.59
N ARG A 158 3.13 -8.77 17.58
CA ARG A 158 1.95 -7.98 17.95
C ARG A 158 1.66 -6.94 16.89
N ILE A 159 0.38 -6.73 16.64
CA ILE A 159 -0.09 -5.72 15.68
C ILE A 159 -0.51 -4.48 16.46
N TRP A 160 0.21 -3.39 16.27
CA TRP A 160 -0.10 -2.08 16.81
C TRP A 160 -0.93 -1.31 15.82
N ILE A 161 -2.09 -0.84 16.22
CA ILE A 161 -3.09 -0.22 15.36
C ILE A 161 -3.35 1.20 15.85
N ALA A 162 -3.05 2.19 15.04
CA ALA A 162 -3.41 3.58 15.29
C ALA A 162 -4.84 3.83 14.81
N ASN A 163 -5.78 3.91 15.77
CA ASN A 163 -7.20 4.13 15.50
C ASN A 163 -7.54 5.63 15.55
N TYR A 164 -8.44 6.07 14.70
CA TYR A 164 -8.97 7.42 14.78
C TYR A 164 -10.47 7.40 15.15
N PRO A 165 -10.88 8.19 16.14
CA PRO A 165 -10.08 9.02 17.07
C PRO A 165 -9.60 8.28 18.33
N GLU A 166 -9.77 7.00 18.43
CA GLU A 166 -9.77 6.19 19.65
C GLU A 166 -8.37 5.81 20.21
N GLY A 167 -7.28 6.29 19.60
CA GLY A 167 -5.91 6.06 20.10
C GLY A 167 -5.26 4.78 19.56
N ILE A 168 -4.73 3.90 20.41
CA ILE A 168 -3.96 2.72 20.03
C ILE A 168 -4.64 1.43 20.52
N THR A 169 -4.72 0.45 19.64
CA THR A 169 -5.03 -0.95 19.96
C THR A 169 -3.79 -1.81 19.71
N ILE A 170 -3.55 -2.80 20.58
CA ILE A 170 -2.48 -3.79 20.44
C ILE A 170 -3.12 -5.18 20.50
N ILE A 171 -2.83 -6.04 19.53
CA ILE A 171 -3.32 -7.42 19.46
C ILE A 171 -2.19 -8.38 19.10
#